data_c71a13c2e845af4ff00c38a4b55296b2
#
_entry.id   c71a13c2e845af4ff00c38a4b55296b2
#
_cell.length_a   1.000
_cell.length_b   1.000
_cell.length_c   1.000
_cell.angle_alpha   90.00
_cell.angle_beta   90.00
_cell.angle_gamma   90.00
#
_symmetry.space_group_name_H-M   'P 1'
#
loop_
_entity.id
_entity.type
_entity.pdbx_description
1 polymer ?
#
loop_
_entity_poly.entity_id
_entity_poly.type
_entity_poly.pdbx_seq_one_letter_code
_entity_poly.pdbx_strand_id
1 'polypeptide(L)'
;MAHNRLPPAVADAIEWLALHRSGCMTDADRQRFEHWLRLSADHPIAWQCLQQRVGQAFADVPPLAHHVLSSPATSRRGLLRGALAVAGIGVGGWWLQRTGLLPFAQGDLHTGVAERRAFTLDDGSRVVLNAKSRVDLAFAGNTRTLILREGGLSIQVAADPLRPLMVVTPFGEAQALGTRFTVTLREGKADVWVQESRVQVKAPNGATVQLRSGEGAVLTSNAVHALDSNRAAEGRWEDGYLEIHDQPLGVVIDALRAYRRGVLRISPEAATLRVSGVFLLDDSAHVLRTLQETLPVRVEQPLPLWTQVSLR
;
A
#
# COMPACT_ATOMS: atom_id res chain seq x y z
N MET A 1 9.43 -9.35 23.92
CA MET A 1 8.71 -8.05 23.72
C MET A 1 9.76 -6.97 23.49
N ALA A 2 10.14 -6.71 22.25
CA ALA A 2 11.09 -5.65 21.92
C ALA A 2 10.30 -4.38 21.61
N HIS A 3 10.44 -3.37 22.45
CA HIS A 3 9.89 -2.03 22.24
C HIS A 3 10.52 -1.44 20.97
N ASN A 4 9.69 -1.19 19.97
CA ASN A 4 10.08 -0.55 18.70
C ASN A 4 10.29 0.96 18.96
N ARG A 5 11.48 1.34 19.50
CA ARG A 5 11.86 2.75 19.66
C ARG A 5 12.25 3.31 18.30
N LEU A 6 11.66 4.46 17.95
CA LEU A 6 12.09 5.25 16.78
C LEU A 6 13.59 5.56 16.91
N PRO A 7 14.35 5.61 15.80
CA PRO A 7 15.72 6.09 15.82
C PRO A 7 15.79 7.48 16.47
N PRO A 8 16.77 7.76 17.35
CA PRO A 8 16.87 9.02 18.09
C PRO A 8 16.75 10.25 17.17
N ALA A 9 17.48 10.27 16.06
CA ALA A 9 17.45 11.37 15.10
C ALA A 9 16.05 11.63 14.49
N VAL A 10 15.22 10.59 14.33
CA VAL A 10 13.84 10.73 13.81
C VAL A 10 12.89 11.21 14.91
N ALA A 11 13.07 10.75 16.16
CA ALA A 11 12.31 11.22 17.30
C ALA A 11 12.56 12.72 17.53
N ASP A 12 13.82 13.13 17.56
CA ASP A 12 14.23 14.53 17.70
C ASP A 12 13.70 15.40 16.54
N ALA A 13 13.76 14.90 15.30
CA ALA A 13 13.23 15.62 14.13
C ALA A 13 11.73 15.87 14.24
N ILE A 14 10.96 14.94 14.82
CA ILE A 14 9.52 15.12 15.06
C ILE A 14 9.27 16.23 16.08
N GLU A 15 10.05 16.27 17.16
CA GLU A 15 9.95 17.34 18.17
C GLU A 15 10.29 18.71 17.56
N TRP A 16 11.36 18.80 16.79
CA TRP A 16 11.72 20.02 16.07
C TRP A 16 10.66 20.46 15.06
N LEU A 17 10.03 19.51 14.35
CA LEU A 17 8.95 19.84 13.41
C LEU A 17 7.72 20.37 14.13
N ALA A 18 7.36 19.79 15.27
CA ALA A 18 6.26 20.26 16.10
C ALA A 18 6.52 21.69 16.59
N LEU A 19 7.74 21.97 17.09
CA LEU A 19 8.14 23.28 17.56
C LEU A 19 8.17 24.30 16.39
N HIS A 20 8.69 23.94 15.23
CA HIS A 20 8.75 24.81 14.06
C HIS A 20 7.34 25.19 13.55
N ARG A 21 6.38 24.26 13.62
CA ARG A 21 4.99 24.49 13.21
C ARG A 21 4.12 25.16 14.25
N SER A 22 4.52 25.15 15.51
CA SER A 22 3.79 25.83 16.59
C SER A 22 3.78 27.37 16.46
N GLY A 23 4.66 27.94 15.62
CA GLY A 23 4.86 29.38 15.49
C GLY A 23 5.47 30.05 16.73
N CYS A 24 5.85 29.26 17.76
CA CYS A 24 6.37 29.75 19.04
C CYS A 24 7.88 29.55 19.19
N MET A 25 8.60 29.28 18.09
CA MET A 25 10.04 29.06 18.08
C MET A 25 10.79 30.34 18.46
N THR A 26 11.52 30.29 19.56
CA THR A 26 12.35 31.41 20.04
C THR A 26 13.71 31.43 19.30
N ASP A 27 14.45 32.53 19.40
CA ASP A 27 15.81 32.60 18.80
C ASP A 27 16.76 31.60 19.45
N ALA A 28 16.61 31.33 20.75
CA ALA A 28 17.34 30.26 21.44
C ALA A 28 16.98 28.87 20.90
N ASP A 29 15.74 28.63 20.52
CA ASP A 29 15.31 27.38 19.91
C ASP A 29 15.89 27.21 18.51
N ARG A 30 15.97 28.29 17.71
CA ARG A 30 16.63 28.27 16.39
C ARG A 30 18.10 27.90 16.50
N GLN A 31 18.81 28.49 17.43
CA GLN A 31 20.22 28.17 17.67
C GLN A 31 20.42 26.71 18.09
N ARG A 32 19.55 26.18 18.96
CA ARG A 32 19.56 24.76 19.36
C ARG A 32 19.25 23.83 18.17
N PHE A 33 18.29 24.20 17.34
CA PHE A 33 17.95 23.44 16.13
C PHE A 33 19.10 23.40 15.13
N GLU A 34 19.75 24.55 14.87
CA GLU A 34 20.91 24.60 13.98
C GLU A 34 22.12 23.83 14.54
N HIS A 35 22.30 23.86 15.85
CA HIS A 35 23.31 23.04 16.50
C HIS A 35 22.99 21.54 16.34
N TRP A 36 21.74 21.14 16.58
CA TRP A 36 21.30 19.78 16.41
C TRP A 36 21.52 19.28 14.96
N LEU A 37 21.23 20.08 13.94
CA LEU A 37 21.48 19.71 12.55
C LEU A 37 22.96 19.42 12.24
N ARG A 38 23.90 20.00 13.02
CA ARG A 38 25.35 19.81 12.84
C ARG A 38 25.95 18.68 13.67
N LEU A 39 25.22 18.14 14.64
CA LEU A 39 25.74 17.10 15.55
C LEU A 39 25.98 15.76 14.86
N SER A 40 25.22 15.42 13.82
CA SER A 40 25.36 14.16 13.08
C SER A 40 24.88 14.34 11.65
N ALA A 41 25.49 13.60 10.71
CA ALA A 41 25.05 13.55 9.32
C ALA A 41 23.62 13.00 9.14
N ASP A 42 23.12 12.23 10.11
CA ASP A 42 21.77 11.63 10.09
C ASP A 42 20.67 12.65 10.39
N HIS A 43 20.97 13.73 11.14
CA HIS A 43 19.98 14.72 11.55
C HIS A 43 19.38 15.52 10.39
N PRO A 44 20.18 16.12 9.45
CA PRO A 44 19.62 16.82 8.29
C PRO A 44 18.87 15.87 7.36
N ILE A 45 19.30 14.60 7.25
CA ILE A 45 18.61 13.59 6.44
C ILE A 45 17.24 13.26 7.04
N ALA A 46 17.18 13.01 8.35
CA ALA A 46 15.93 12.76 9.08
C ALA A 46 14.97 13.95 8.96
N TRP A 47 15.49 15.17 9.08
CA TRP A 47 14.72 16.41 8.95
C TRP A 47 14.12 16.58 7.55
N GLN A 48 14.93 16.45 6.49
CA GLN A 48 14.46 16.56 5.10
C GLN A 48 13.43 15.50 4.75
N CYS A 49 13.66 14.26 5.15
CA CYS A 49 12.72 13.16 4.92
C CYS A 49 11.38 13.43 5.60
N LEU A 50 11.38 13.96 6.83
CA LEU A 50 10.18 14.30 7.57
C LEU A 50 9.42 15.48 6.92
N GLN A 51 10.13 16.52 6.49
CA GLN A 51 9.53 17.67 5.80
C GLN A 51 8.86 17.27 4.48
N GLN A 52 9.50 16.43 3.67
CA GLN A 52 8.94 15.96 2.41
C GLN A 52 7.66 15.14 2.62
N ARG A 53 7.67 14.23 3.60
CA ARG A 53 6.49 13.40 3.91
C ARG A 53 5.32 14.20 4.42
N VAL A 54 5.61 15.16 5.30
CA VAL A 54 4.57 16.04 5.86
C VAL A 54 4.08 17.02 4.80
N GLY A 55 4.94 17.53 3.92
CA GLY A 55 4.57 18.36 2.78
C GLY A 55 3.63 17.64 1.81
N GLN A 56 3.91 16.37 1.50
CA GLN A 56 3.05 15.54 0.65
C GLN A 56 1.70 15.23 1.33
N ALA A 57 1.70 14.92 2.63
CA ALA A 57 0.46 14.66 3.37
C ALA A 57 -0.47 15.89 3.46
N PHE A 58 0.07 17.11 3.34
CA PHE A 58 -0.71 18.35 3.37
C PHE A 58 -1.05 18.90 1.96
N ALA A 59 -0.42 18.42 0.90
CA ALA A 59 -0.76 18.82 -0.48
C ALA A 59 -2.17 18.35 -0.87
N ASP A 60 -2.66 17.27 -0.25
CA ASP A 60 -4.00 16.70 -0.50
C ASP A 60 -5.09 17.26 0.43
N VAL A 61 -4.79 18.25 1.29
CA VAL A 61 -5.77 18.82 2.22
C VAL A 61 -6.50 20.03 1.58
N PRO A 62 -7.85 20.04 1.57
CA PRO A 62 -8.62 21.16 1.01
C PRO A 62 -8.28 22.52 1.66
N PRO A 63 -8.35 23.64 0.91
CA PRO A 63 -7.91 24.96 1.37
C PRO A 63 -8.57 25.47 2.66
N LEU A 64 -9.74 24.98 3.01
CA LEU A 64 -10.46 25.34 4.25
C LEU A 64 -9.75 24.92 5.53
N ALA A 65 -8.94 23.84 5.51
CA ALA A 65 -8.20 23.39 6.68
C ALA A 65 -6.93 24.22 6.95
N HIS A 66 -6.37 24.89 5.94
CA HIS A 66 -5.22 25.78 6.09
C HIS A 66 -5.51 27.02 6.93
N HIS A 67 -6.76 27.49 6.93
CA HIS A 67 -7.13 28.74 7.65
C HIS A 67 -7.27 28.54 9.16
N VAL A 68 -7.57 27.31 9.63
CA VAL A 68 -7.69 26.98 11.05
C VAL A 68 -6.33 26.78 11.72
N LEU A 69 -5.31 26.38 10.93
CA LEU A 69 -3.96 26.07 11.43
C LEU A 69 -3.01 27.28 11.41
N SER A 70 -3.39 28.39 10.77
CA SER A 70 -2.53 29.57 10.59
C SER A 70 -2.88 30.75 11.48
N SER A 71 -3.84 30.64 12.42
CA SER A 71 -4.17 31.74 13.35
C SER A 71 -3.19 31.78 14.53
N PRO A 72 -2.52 32.90 14.79
CA PRO A 72 -1.58 33.02 15.91
C PRO A 72 -2.34 33.00 17.25
N ALA A 73 -2.13 31.95 18.02
CA ALA A 73 -2.67 31.83 19.38
C ALA A 73 -1.78 32.59 20.37
N THR A 74 -2.25 33.78 20.85
CA THR A 74 -1.55 34.69 21.76
C THR A 74 -1.75 34.39 23.26
N SER A 75 -2.12 33.16 23.65
CA SER A 75 -2.36 32.87 25.08
C SER A 75 -2.01 31.40 25.42
N ARG A 76 -1.41 31.20 26.61
CA ARG A 76 -1.12 29.86 27.17
C ARG A 76 -2.37 28.95 27.26
N ARG A 77 -3.56 29.54 27.41
CA ARG A 77 -4.85 28.81 27.34
C ARG A 77 -5.19 28.36 25.92
N GLY A 78 -4.73 29.07 24.89
CA GLY A 78 -4.89 28.68 23.48
C GLY A 78 -4.00 27.46 23.09
N LEU A 79 -2.79 27.37 23.65
CA LEU A 79 -1.88 26.24 23.45
C LEU A 79 -2.43 24.93 24.04
N LEU A 80 -3.03 24.98 25.23
CA LEU A 80 -3.71 23.84 25.86
C LEU A 80 -4.95 23.43 25.06
N ARG A 81 -5.70 24.37 24.50
CA ARG A 81 -6.84 24.07 23.61
C ARG A 81 -6.40 23.54 22.25
N GLY A 82 -5.31 24.03 21.68
CA GLY A 82 -4.71 23.52 20.46
C GLY A 82 -4.14 22.11 20.61
N ALA A 83 -3.43 21.83 21.70
CA ALA A 83 -2.91 20.50 22.03
C ALA A 83 -4.06 19.50 22.31
N LEU A 84 -5.13 19.93 22.99
CA LEU A 84 -6.34 19.14 23.20
C LEU A 84 -7.12 18.90 21.87
N ALA A 85 -7.12 19.87 20.96
CA ALA A 85 -7.73 19.68 19.64
C ALA A 85 -6.96 18.68 18.77
N VAL A 86 -5.62 18.72 18.78
CA VAL A 86 -4.78 17.76 18.05
C VAL A 86 -4.83 16.39 18.70
N ALA A 87 -4.82 16.31 20.04
CA ALA A 87 -5.05 15.06 20.76
C ALA A 87 -6.48 14.55 20.57
N GLY A 88 -7.47 15.44 20.56
CA GLY A 88 -8.88 15.13 20.28
C GLY A 88 -9.10 14.63 18.87
N ILE A 89 -8.42 15.18 17.86
CA ILE A 89 -8.45 14.69 16.47
C ILE A 89 -7.73 13.34 16.37
N GLY A 90 -6.59 13.15 17.04
CA GLY A 90 -5.89 11.87 17.08
C GLY A 90 -6.68 10.76 17.80
N VAL A 91 -7.17 11.05 18.99
CA VAL A 91 -7.96 10.09 19.80
C VAL A 91 -9.38 9.96 19.26
N GLY A 92 -10.00 11.06 18.82
CA GLY A 92 -11.32 11.06 18.21
C GLY A 92 -11.29 10.38 16.84
N GLY A 93 -10.26 10.63 16.02
CA GLY A 93 -10.03 9.94 14.75
C GLY A 93 -9.80 8.44 14.96
N TRP A 94 -8.97 8.06 15.94
CA TRP A 94 -8.76 6.66 16.31
C TRP A 94 -10.01 5.99 16.86
N TRP A 95 -10.80 6.71 17.67
CA TRP A 95 -12.07 6.22 18.24
C TRP A 95 -13.17 6.11 17.17
N LEU A 96 -13.32 7.13 16.30
CA LEU A 96 -14.22 7.10 15.13
C LEU A 96 -13.82 6.01 14.12
N GLN A 97 -12.53 5.78 13.94
CA GLN A 97 -12.00 4.70 13.12
C GLN A 97 -12.33 3.32 13.71
N ARG A 98 -12.32 3.22 15.04
CA ARG A 98 -12.64 1.97 15.77
C ARG A 98 -14.15 1.71 15.88
N THR A 99 -14.97 2.75 15.83
CA THR A 99 -16.44 2.67 15.90
C THR A 99 -17.14 2.53 14.54
N GLY A 100 -16.38 2.56 13.43
CA GLY A 100 -16.95 2.43 12.08
C GLY A 100 -17.84 3.59 11.64
N LEU A 101 -17.80 4.73 12.34
CA LEU A 101 -18.64 5.91 12.05
C LEU A 101 -18.08 6.81 10.93
N LEU A 102 -16.90 6.49 10.38
CA LEU A 102 -16.38 7.12 9.17
C LEU A 102 -16.55 6.18 7.98
N PRO A 103 -17.56 6.37 7.13
CA PRO A 103 -17.84 5.44 6.03
C PRO A 103 -16.84 5.49 4.87
N PHE A 104 -15.79 6.34 4.94
CA PHE A 104 -14.89 6.59 3.81
C PHE A 104 -13.41 6.29 4.05
N ALA A 105 -13.00 5.86 5.26
CA ALA A 105 -11.57 5.73 5.60
C ALA A 105 -11.06 4.29 5.68
N GLN A 106 -11.92 3.29 5.78
CA GLN A 106 -11.54 1.87 5.79
C GLN A 106 -12.49 1.11 4.88
N GLY A 107 -11.95 0.30 3.98
CA GLY A 107 -12.74 -0.71 3.28
C GLY A 107 -13.36 -1.69 4.31
N ASP A 108 -14.49 -2.28 3.98
CA ASP A 108 -15.16 -3.26 4.84
C ASP A 108 -14.23 -4.42 5.20
N LEU A 109 -13.31 -4.77 4.26
CA LEU A 109 -12.24 -5.73 4.45
C LEU A 109 -10.89 -5.07 4.21
N HIS A 110 -9.94 -5.24 5.13
CA HIS A 110 -8.59 -4.69 4.97
C HIS A 110 -7.53 -5.56 5.63
N THR A 111 -6.29 -5.39 5.16
CA THR A 111 -5.08 -6.03 5.70
C THR A 111 -3.96 -5.00 5.86
N GLY A 112 -3.12 -5.24 6.87
CA GLY A 112 -1.93 -4.44 7.13
C GLY A 112 -0.71 -4.86 6.30
N VAL A 113 0.44 -4.29 6.66
CA VAL A 113 1.75 -4.65 6.09
C VAL A 113 2.10 -6.09 6.48
N ALA A 114 2.50 -6.91 5.51
CA ALA A 114 2.84 -8.32 5.68
C ALA A 114 1.71 -9.17 6.31
N GLU A 115 0.47 -8.73 6.17
CA GLU A 115 -0.70 -9.46 6.64
C GLU A 115 -1.48 -9.98 5.43
N ARG A 116 -1.69 -11.30 5.37
CA ARG A 116 -2.69 -11.95 4.51
C ARG A 116 -3.81 -12.47 5.38
N ARG A 117 -5.05 -12.28 4.95
CA ARG A 117 -6.21 -12.68 5.74
C ARG A 117 -7.34 -13.20 4.87
N ALA A 118 -7.91 -14.32 5.32
CA ALA A 118 -9.09 -14.92 4.69
C ALA A 118 -10.37 -14.43 5.38
N PHE A 119 -11.40 -14.19 4.57
CA PHE A 119 -12.75 -13.82 4.99
C PHE A 119 -13.75 -14.72 4.29
N THR A 120 -14.83 -15.06 4.98
CA THR A 120 -16.01 -15.70 4.38
C THR A 120 -17.09 -14.64 4.30
N LEU A 121 -17.64 -14.43 3.09
CA LEU A 121 -18.68 -13.47 2.84
C LEU A 121 -20.06 -14.09 3.13
N ASP A 122 -21.09 -13.24 3.24
CA ASP A 122 -22.46 -13.67 3.55
C ASP A 122 -23.08 -14.57 2.47
N ASP A 123 -22.59 -14.50 1.24
CA ASP A 123 -22.99 -15.37 0.13
C ASP A 123 -22.25 -16.73 0.11
N GLY A 124 -21.38 -16.99 1.09
CA GLY A 124 -20.55 -18.18 1.17
C GLY A 124 -19.25 -18.12 0.34
N SER A 125 -19.00 -17.04 -0.39
CA SER A 125 -17.72 -16.84 -1.09
C SER A 125 -16.57 -16.66 -0.10
N ARG A 126 -15.39 -17.19 -0.45
CA ARG A 126 -14.17 -17.03 0.35
C ARG A 126 -13.22 -16.04 -0.34
N VAL A 127 -12.85 -14.98 0.36
CA VAL A 127 -11.92 -13.97 -0.09
C VAL A 127 -10.64 -14.05 0.74
N VAL A 128 -9.48 -14.08 0.08
CA VAL A 128 -8.17 -13.89 0.72
C VAL A 128 -7.64 -12.55 0.27
N LEU A 129 -7.39 -11.66 1.20
CA LEU A 129 -6.71 -10.39 0.91
C LEU A 129 -5.22 -10.55 1.04
N ASN A 130 -4.50 -9.99 0.08
CA ASN A 130 -3.05 -9.85 0.13
C ASN A 130 -2.62 -8.79 1.15
N ALA A 131 -1.34 -8.64 1.42
CA ALA A 131 -0.82 -7.57 2.27
C ALA A 131 -1.17 -6.18 1.71
N LYS A 132 -1.45 -5.22 2.61
CA LYS A 132 -1.86 -3.84 2.26
C LYS A 132 -3.03 -3.78 1.28
N SER A 133 -4.07 -4.56 1.52
CA SER A 133 -5.24 -4.57 0.66
C SER A 133 -6.44 -3.94 1.33
N ARG A 134 -7.33 -3.35 0.51
CA ARG A 134 -8.57 -2.73 0.95
C ARG A 134 -9.67 -2.99 -0.07
N VAL A 135 -10.78 -3.52 0.43
CA VAL A 135 -11.95 -3.89 -0.38
C VAL A 135 -13.20 -3.37 0.31
N ASP A 136 -14.07 -2.70 -0.46
CA ASP A 136 -15.41 -2.35 -0.01
C ASP A 136 -16.40 -3.41 -0.52
N LEU A 137 -17.40 -3.76 0.31
CA LEU A 137 -18.46 -4.67 -0.04
C LEU A 137 -19.70 -3.88 -0.44
N ALA A 138 -20.22 -4.12 -1.63
CA ALA A 138 -21.45 -3.52 -2.14
C ALA A 138 -22.42 -4.65 -2.56
N PHE A 139 -22.90 -5.38 -1.56
CA PHE A 139 -23.90 -6.43 -1.73
C PHE A 139 -25.29 -5.83 -1.51
N ALA A 140 -25.98 -5.53 -2.60
CA ALA A 140 -27.32 -4.95 -2.56
C ALA A 140 -28.25 -5.61 -3.58
N GLY A 141 -29.40 -6.11 -3.12
CA GLY A 141 -30.41 -6.73 -3.99
C GLY A 141 -29.82 -7.87 -4.83
N ASN A 142 -29.79 -7.69 -6.15
CA ASN A 142 -29.29 -8.68 -7.10
C ASN A 142 -27.80 -8.55 -7.46
N THR A 143 -27.03 -7.71 -6.77
CA THR A 143 -25.61 -7.51 -7.07
C THR A 143 -24.73 -7.97 -5.93
N ARG A 144 -23.61 -8.64 -6.27
CA ARG A 144 -22.51 -9.03 -5.37
C ARG A 144 -21.26 -8.34 -5.87
N THR A 145 -21.00 -7.12 -5.40
CA THR A 145 -19.87 -6.33 -5.89
C THR A 145 -18.82 -6.15 -4.79
N LEU A 146 -17.57 -6.42 -5.13
CA LEU A 146 -16.37 -6.13 -4.36
C LEU A 146 -15.63 -4.98 -5.05
N ILE A 147 -15.33 -3.91 -4.35
CA ILE A 147 -14.60 -2.77 -4.91
C ILE A 147 -13.19 -2.81 -4.35
N LEU A 148 -12.23 -3.24 -5.16
CA LEU A 148 -10.81 -3.27 -4.77
C LEU A 148 -10.21 -1.87 -4.87
N ARG A 149 -9.86 -1.29 -3.72
CA ARG A 149 -9.28 0.06 -3.59
C ARG A 149 -7.76 0.05 -3.59
N GLU A 150 -7.16 -0.99 -3.00
CA GLU A 150 -5.70 -1.11 -2.84
C GLU A 150 -5.31 -2.57 -2.71
N GLY A 151 -4.11 -2.92 -3.19
CA GLY A 151 -3.51 -4.24 -3.01
C GLY A 151 -4.09 -5.31 -3.93
N GLY A 152 -4.40 -6.47 -3.38
CA GLY A 152 -4.90 -7.61 -4.16
C GLY A 152 -5.84 -8.51 -3.36
N LEU A 153 -6.72 -9.17 -4.07
CA LEU A 153 -7.61 -10.19 -3.54
C LEU A 153 -7.55 -11.46 -4.39
N SER A 154 -7.71 -12.59 -3.73
CA SER A 154 -8.08 -13.86 -4.34
C SER A 154 -9.46 -14.22 -3.86
N ILE A 155 -10.31 -14.69 -4.76
CA ILE A 155 -11.67 -15.05 -4.41
C ILE A 155 -12.06 -16.40 -5.00
N GLN A 156 -12.62 -17.24 -4.14
CA GLN A 156 -13.38 -18.44 -4.52
C GLN A 156 -14.86 -18.10 -4.40
N VAL A 157 -15.51 -17.92 -5.55
CA VAL A 157 -16.88 -17.45 -5.64
C VAL A 157 -17.85 -18.60 -5.41
N ALA A 158 -18.79 -18.44 -4.47
CA ALA A 158 -19.91 -19.36 -4.32
C ALA A 158 -20.81 -19.30 -5.56
N ALA A 159 -21.17 -20.47 -6.08
CA ALA A 159 -21.99 -20.57 -7.28
C ALA A 159 -23.38 -19.98 -7.05
N ASP A 160 -23.71 -18.92 -7.77
CA ASP A 160 -25.04 -18.30 -7.80
C ASP A 160 -25.29 -17.77 -9.22
N PRO A 161 -25.94 -18.55 -10.09
CA PRO A 161 -26.18 -18.16 -11.48
C PRO A 161 -27.08 -16.93 -11.66
N LEU A 162 -27.90 -16.61 -10.63
CA LEU A 162 -28.83 -15.47 -10.69
C LEU A 162 -28.16 -14.16 -10.31
N ARG A 163 -27.07 -14.23 -9.55
CA ARG A 163 -26.34 -13.05 -9.05
C ARG A 163 -24.85 -13.21 -9.31
N PRO A 164 -24.34 -12.77 -10.47
CA PRO A 164 -22.91 -12.81 -10.74
C PRO A 164 -22.15 -11.95 -9.71
N LEU A 165 -20.96 -12.42 -9.30
CA LEU A 165 -20.08 -11.62 -8.46
C LEU A 165 -19.16 -10.78 -9.34
N MET A 166 -19.03 -9.51 -9.00
CA MET A 166 -18.18 -8.56 -9.69
C MET A 166 -17.07 -8.04 -8.76
N VAL A 167 -15.84 -8.01 -9.27
CA VAL A 167 -14.74 -7.26 -8.66
C VAL A 167 -14.50 -6.02 -9.51
N VAL A 168 -14.70 -4.84 -8.92
CA VAL A 168 -14.55 -3.54 -9.59
C VAL A 168 -13.23 -2.90 -9.15
N THR A 169 -12.51 -2.35 -10.10
CA THR A 169 -11.26 -1.60 -9.89
C THR A 169 -11.32 -0.27 -10.66
N PRO A 170 -10.43 0.69 -10.43
CA PRO A 170 -10.31 1.90 -11.26
C PRO A 170 -10.01 1.62 -12.73
N PHE A 171 -9.51 0.42 -13.05
CA PHE A 171 -9.09 0.02 -14.40
C PHE A 171 -10.06 -0.92 -15.10
N GLY A 172 -11.20 -1.21 -14.49
CA GLY A 172 -12.22 -2.07 -15.06
C GLY A 172 -12.80 -3.06 -14.07
N GLU A 173 -13.58 -3.99 -14.57
CA GLU A 173 -14.35 -4.95 -13.80
C GLU A 173 -14.06 -6.40 -14.23
N ALA A 174 -14.12 -7.32 -13.26
CA ALA A 174 -14.01 -8.75 -13.47
C ALA A 174 -15.28 -9.43 -12.94
N GLN A 175 -16.05 -10.09 -13.81
CA GLN A 175 -17.30 -10.76 -13.50
C GLN A 175 -17.13 -12.28 -13.49
N ALA A 176 -17.58 -12.93 -12.45
CA ALA A 176 -17.45 -14.36 -12.22
C ALA A 176 -18.80 -15.04 -11.90
N LEU A 177 -18.95 -16.27 -12.36
CA LEU A 177 -20.13 -17.13 -12.17
C LEU A 177 -19.77 -18.45 -11.45
N GLY A 178 -19.09 -18.39 -10.31
CA GLY A 178 -18.60 -19.59 -9.61
C GLY A 178 -17.20 -20.00 -10.10
N THR A 179 -16.22 -19.21 -9.73
CA THR A 179 -14.84 -19.30 -10.22
C THR A 179 -13.87 -19.05 -9.08
N ARG A 180 -12.59 -19.40 -9.30
CA ARG A 180 -11.49 -18.95 -8.46
C ARG A 180 -10.55 -18.08 -9.28
N PHE A 181 -10.33 -16.84 -8.85
CA PHE A 181 -9.48 -15.89 -9.54
C PHE A 181 -8.86 -14.87 -8.60
N THR A 182 -7.81 -14.21 -9.05
CA THR A 182 -7.16 -13.14 -8.33
C THR A 182 -7.25 -11.83 -9.09
N VAL A 183 -7.32 -10.73 -8.37
CA VAL A 183 -7.21 -9.37 -8.89
C VAL A 183 -6.18 -8.63 -8.06
N THR A 184 -5.18 -8.04 -8.71
CA THR A 184 -4.13 -7.27 -8.05
C THR A 184 -4.03 -5.89 -8.69
N LEU A 185 -4.23 -4.85 -7.88
CA LEU A 185 -3.99 -3.47 -8.28
C LEU A 185 -2.50 -3.17 -8.27
N ARG A 186 -2.05 -2.56 -9.37
CA ARG A 186 -0.72 -2.00 -9.51
C ARG A 186 -0.83 -0.55 -9.97
N GLU A 187 0.28 0.15 -9.99
CA GLU A 187 0.31 1.51 -10.53
C GLU A 187 -0.16 1.53 -12.00
N GLY A 188 -1.24 2.26 -12.26
CA GLY A 188 -1.82 2.42 -13.61
C GLY A 188 -2.54 1.21 -14.21
N LYS A 189 -2.73 0.09 -13.48
CA LYS A 189 -3.33 -1.14 -14.02
C LYS A 189 -3.86 -2.08 -12.95
N ALA A 190 -4.67 -3.07 -13.39
CA ALA A 190 -5.06 -4.22 -12.58
C ALA A 190 -4.72 -5.52 -13.32
N ASP A 191 -4.06 -6.45 -12.63
CA ASP A 191 -3.77 -7.78 -13.15
C ASP A 191 -4.87 -8.73 -12.65
N VAL A 192 -5.45 -9.51 -13.58
CA VAL A 192 -6.47 -10.53 -13.29
C VAL A 192 -5.95 -11.89 -13.73
N TRP A 193 -5.97 -12.89 -12.83
CA TRP A 193 -5.61 -14.27 -13.13
C TRP A 193 -6.73 -15.24 -12.78
N VAL A 194 -7.10 -16.12 -13.69
CA VAL A 194 -8.14 -17.14 -13.50
C VAL A 194 -7.49 -18.45 -13.12
N GLN A 195 -7.82 -18.97 -11.95
CA GLN A 195 -7.34 -20.27 -11.47
C GLN A 195 -8.31 -21.39 -11.83
N GLU A 196 -9.62 -21.13 -11.73
CA GLU A 196 -10.65 -22.12 -12.03
C GLU A 196 -11.80 -21.47 -12.81
N SER A 197 -12.37 -22.21 -13.76
CA SER A 197 -13.53 -21.85 -14.59
C SER A 197 -13.29 -20.64 -15.51
N ARG A 198 -14.15 -19.64 -15.53
CA ARG A 198 -14.11 -18.51 -16.46
C ARG A 198 -14.47 -17.19 -15.79
N VAL A 199 -13.78 -16.13 -16.18
CA VAL A 199 -14.04 -14.76 -15.74
C VAL A 199 -14.16 -13.86 -16.97
N GLN A 200 -15.16 -13.02 -17.00
CA GLN A 200 -15.28 -11.96 -17.99
C GLN A 200 -14.67 -10.69 -17.44
N VAL A 201 -13.69 -10.13 -18.12
CA VAL A 201 -13.06 -8.85 -17.76
C VAL A 201 -13.48 -7.77 -18.75
N LYS A 202 -13.70 -6.55 -18.26
CA LYS A 202 -14.13 -5.42 -19.04
C LYS A 202 -13.39 -4.16 -18.60
N ALA A 203 -12.74 -3.49 -19.55
CA ALA A 203 -12.09 -2.20 -19.34
C ALA A 203 -13.11 -1.04 -19.38
N PRO A 204 -12.78 0.15 -18.85
CA PRO A 204 -13.68 1.31 -18.85
C PRO A 204 -14.11 1.76 -20.26
N ASN A 205 -13.30 1.55 -21.27
CA ASN A 205 -13.64 1.86 -22.68
C ASN A 205 -14.65 0.88 -23.31
N GLY A 206 -15.11 -0.15 -22.56
CA GLY A 206 -16.04 -1.17 -23.02
C GLY A 206 -15.39 -2.42 -23.64
N ALA A 207 -14.06 -2.46 -23.82
CA ALA A 207 -13.36 -3.64 -24.29
C ALA A 207 -13.55 -4.81 -23.31
N THR A 208 -14.00 -5.96 -23.82
CA THR A 208 -14.35 -7.13 -23.02
C THR A 208 -13.58 -8.36 -23.52
N VAL A 209 -13.02 -9.13 -22.59
CA VAL A 209 -12.35 -10.39 -22.86
C VAL A 209 -12.83 -11.45 -21.88
N GLN A 210 -13.03 -12.67 -22.34
CA GLN A 210 -13.31 -13.82 -21.51
C GLN A 210 -12.02 -14.59 -21.25
N LEU A 211 -11.66 -14.75 -19.97
CA LEU A 211 -10.50 -15.51 -19.51
C LEU A 211 -10.92 -16.88 -19.01
N ARG A 212 -10.14 -17.89 -19.32
CA ARG A 212 -10.28 -19.27 -18.86
C ARG A 212 -9.25 -19.60 -17.78
N SER A 213 -9.41 -20.76 -17.16
CA SER A 213 -8.41 -21.27 -16.21
C SER A 213 -7.00 -21.28 -16.81
N GLY A 214 -6.03 -20.74 -16.05
CA GLY A 214 -4.64 -20.54 -16.47
C GLY A 214 -4.39 -19.28 -17.31
N GLU A 215 -5.42 -18.54 -17.70
CA GLU A 215 -5.27 -17.29 -18.44
C GLU A 215 -5.31 -16.07 -17.52
N GLY A 216 -4.64 -15.00 -17.95
CA GLY A 216 -4.64 -13.74 -17.26
C GLY A 216 -4.72 -12.55 -18.20
N ALA A 217 -5.12 -11.40 -17.66
CA ALA A 217 -5.13 -10.14 -18.39
C ALA A 217 -4.74 -8.97 -17.51
N VAL A 218 -4.16 -7.96 -18.15
CA VAL A 218 -3.95 -6.62 -17.59
C VAL A 218 -5.09 -5.72 -18.07
N LEU A 219 -5.77 -5.12 -17.10
CA LEU A 219 -6.75 -4.05 -17.32
C LEU A 219 -6.03 -2.72 -17.16
N THR A 220 -6.18 -1.84 -18.13
CA THR A 220 -5.77 -0.44 -18.07
C THR A 220 -7.00 0.44 -18.29
N SER A 221 -6.86 1.77 -18.15
CA SER A 221 -7.96 2.70 -18.44
C SER A 221 -8.52 2.57 -19.86
N ASN A 222 -7.73 2.08 -20.82
CA ASN A 222 -8.04 2.12 -22.24
C ASN A 222 -8.10 0.75 -22.92
N ALA A 223 -7.66 -0.34 -22.26
CA ALA A 223 -7.53 -1.63 -22.92
C ALA A 223 -7.52 -2.83 -21.95
N VAL A 224 -7.79 -4.00 -22.51
CA VAL A 224 -7.52 -5.31 -21.89
C VAL A 224 -6.41 -5.98 -22.71
N HIS A 225 -5.30 -6.32 -22.05
CA HIS A 225 -4.18 -7.02 -22.68
C HIS A 225 -4.04 -8.41 -22.07
N ALA A 226 -3.97 -9.45 -22.88
CA ALA A 226 -3.69 -10.80 -22.39
C ALA A 226 -2.29 -10.86 -21.75
N LEU A 227 -2.20 -11.56 -20.63
CA LEU A 227 -0.93 -11.90 -20.00
C LEU A 227 -0.43 -13.23 -20.53
N ASP A 228 0.88 -13.38 -20.60
CA ASP A 228 1.50 -14.64 -20.97
C ASP A 228 1.18 -15.71 -19.92
N SER A 229 0.75 -16.89 -20.37
CA SER A 229 0.37 -18.00 -19.49
C SER A 229 1.51 -18.52 -18.61
N ASN A 230 2.77 -18.31 -18.99
CA ASN A 230 3.94 -18.64 -18.17
C ASN A 230 4.01 -17.81 -16.87
N ARG A 231 3.21 -16.74 -16.78
CA ARG A 231 3.09 -15.87 -15.61
C ARG A 231 1.94 -16.25 -14.68
N ALA A 232 1.18 -17.30 -14.97
CA ALA A 232 -0.02 -17.68 -14.20
C ALA A 232 0.29 -17.95 -12.70
N ALA A 233 1.52 -18.38 -12.40
CA ALA A 233 1.98 -18.59 -11.03
C ALA A 233 2.04 -17.30 -10.19
N GLU A 234 2.19 -16.12 -10.82
CA GLU A 234 2.16 -14.83 -10.13
C GLU A 234 0.81 -14.56 -9.42
N GLY A 235 -0.26 -15.19 -9.86
CA GLY A 235 -1.58 -15.13 -9.22
C GLY A 235 -1.73 -16.00 -7.98
N ARG A 236 -0.73 -16.82 -7.59
CA ARG A 236 -0.82 -17.79 -6.49
C ARG A 236 -0.18 -17.34 -5.18
N TRP A 237 -0.14 -16.06 -4.92
CA TRP A 237 0.48 -15.47 -3.71
C TRP A 237 -0.24 -15.83 -2.39
N GLU A 238 -1.39 -16.48 -2.43
CA GLU A 238 -2.20 -16.84 -1.26
C GLU A 238 -1.42 -17.66 -0.23
N ASP A 239 -0.54 -18.55 -0.70
CA ASP A 239 0.28 -19.42 0.15
C ASP A 239 1.57 -18.74 0.65
N GLY A 240 1.78 -17.46 0.33
CA GLY A 240 2.95 -16.70 0.78
C GLY A 240 4.12 -16.74 -0.15
N TYR A 241 3.96 -17.29 -1.33
CA TYR A 241 5.02 -17.38 -2.32
C TYR A 241 4.68 -16.55 -3.55
N LEU A 242 5.70 -15.97 -4.14
CA LEU A 242 5.65 -15.38 -5.46
C LEU A 242 6.53 -16.23 -6.38
N GLU A 243 5.93 -16.96 -7.27
CA GLU A 243 6.63 -17.73 -8.30
C GLU A 243 6.77 -16.88 -9.56
N ILE A 244 8.00 -16.68 -10.01
CA ILE A 244 8.36 -15.83 -11.15
C ILE A 244 9.16 -16.66 -12.14
N HIS A 245 8.81 -16.56 -13.40
CA HIS A 245 9.56 -17.18 -14.49
C HIS A 245 9.92 -16.14 -15.53
N ASP A 246 11.23 -15.90 -15.70
CA ASP A 246 11.81 -14.96 -16.65
C ASP A 246 11.09 -13.60 -16.67
N GLN A 247 10.95 -12.94 -15.49
CA GLN A 247 10.33 -11.63 -15.35
C GLN A 247 11.34 -10.58 -14.90
N PRO A 248 11.08 -9.29 -15.14
CA PRO A 248 11.90 -8.22 -14.60
C PRO A 248 11.93 -8.24 -13.05
N LEU A 249 13.11 -8.00 -12.46
CA LEU A 249 13.29 -7.92 -11.01
C LEU A 249 12.36 -6.89 -10.35
N GLY A 250 11.99 -5.85 -11.09
CA GLY A 250 10.99 -4.86 -10.66
C GLY A 250 9.68 -5.50 -10.18
N VAL A 251 9.23 -6.59 -10.81
CA VAL A 251 8.00 -7.32 -10.42
C VAL A 251 8.13 -7.92 -9.03
N VAL A 252 9.29 -8.51 -8.69
CA VAL A 252 9.57 -9.05 -7.35
C VAL A 252 9.61 -7.94 -6.32
N ILE A 253 10.31 -6.85 -6.61
CA ILE A 253 10.43 -5.71 -5.71
C ILE A 253 9.06 -5.06 -5.44
N ASP A 254 8.22 -4.94 -6.47
CA ASP A 254 6.86 -4.39 -6.33
C ASP A 254 6.00 -5.27 -5.42
N ALA A 255 6.07 -6.60 -5.58
CA ALA A 255 5.38 -7.53 -4.69
C ALA A 255 5.86 -7.41 -3.23
N LEU A 256 7.16 -7.30 -3.00
CA LEU A 256 7.75 -7.20 -1.67
C LEU A 256 7.40 -5.88 -0.94
N ARG A 257 7.01 -4.81 -1.66
CA ARG A 257 6.61 -3.53 -1.04
C ARG A 257 5.45 -3.67 -0.07
N ALA A 258 4.51 -4.57 -0.34
CA ALA A 258 3.38 -4.81 0.55
C ALA A 258 3.78 -5.55 1.85
N TYR A 259 4.89 -6.31 1.79
CA TYR A 259 5.37 -7.13 2.90
C TYR A 259 6.46 -6.46 3.74
N ARG A 260 6.76 -5.19 3.44
CA ARG A 260 7.82 -4.47 4.12
C ARG A 260 7.36 -3.11 4.63
N ARG A 261 7.75 -2.80 5.87
CA ARG A 261 7.56 -1.44 6.41
C ARG A 261 8.59 -0.50 5.79
N GLY A 262 8.16 0.73 5.50
CA GLY A 262 9.03 1.75 4.92
C GLY A 262 9.02 1.74 3.39
N VAL A 263 10.08 2.29 2.82
CA VAL A 263 10.24 2.50 1.38
C VAL A 263 11.21 1.46 0.81
N LEU A 264 10.77 0.73 -0.21
CA LEU A 264 11.62 -0.15 -0.99
C LEU A 264 11.68 0.37 -2.42
N ARG A 265 12.85 0.84 -2.83
CA ARG A 265 13.11 1.35 -4.18
C ARG A 265 14.06 0.43 -4.95
N ILE A 266 13.92 0.48 -6.27
CA ILE A 266 14.84 -0.18 -7.19
C ILE A 266 15.22 0.83 -8.26
N SER A 267 16.49 0.83 -8.68
CA SER A 267 16.93 1.65 -9.80
C SER A 267 16.34 1.13 -11.12
N PRO A 268 16.07 2.01 -12.11
CA PRO A 268 15.53 1.59 -13.39
C PRO A 268 16.34 0.48 -14.07
N GLU A 269 17.66 0.55 -13.98
CA GLU A 269 18.58 -0.41 -14.58
C GLU A 269 18.48 -1.78 -13.89
N ALA A 270 18.47 -1.80 -12.54
CA ALA A 270 18.34 -3.04 -11.78
C ALA A 270 16.93 -3.67 -11.98
N ALA A 271 15.90 -2.84 -12.16
CA ALA A 271 14.53 -3.31 -12.36
C ALA A 271 14.37 -4.15 -13.64
N THR A 272 15.22 -3.96 -14.64
CA THR A 272 15.15 -4.70 -15.92
C THR A 272 15.82 -6.07 -15.88
N LEU A 273 16.61 -6.38 -14.84
CA LEU A 273 17.26 -7.69 -14.70
C LEU A 273 16.21 -8.81 -14.72
N ARG A 274 16.47 -9.84 -15.52
CA ARG A 274 15.56 -10.99 -15.63
C ARG A 274 15.82 -11.98 -14.50
N VAL A 275 14.74 -12.42 -13.86
CA VAL A 275 14.80 -13.35 -12.73
C VAL A 275 13.79 -14.47 -12.87
N SER A 276 14.15 -15.64 -12.35
CA SER A 276 13.28 -16.79 -12.17
C SER A 276 13.47 -17.36 -10.79
N GLY A 277 12.40 -17.76 -10.11
CA GLY A 277 12.49 -18.37 -8.81
C GLY A 277 11.18 -18.28 -8.03
N VAL A 278 11.21 -18.88 -6.83
CA VAL A 278 10.13 -18.80 -5.85
C VAL A 278 10.60 -17.93 -4.70
N PHE A 279 9.88 -16.86 -4.43
CA PHE A 279 10.21 -15.86 -3.43
C PHE A 279 9.23 -15.92 -2.27
N LEU A 280 9.74 -16.14 -1.06
CA LEU A 280 8.94 -16.17 0.15
C LEU A 280 8.57 -14.74 0.56
N LEU A 281 7.30 -14.35 0.38
CA LEU A 281 6.83 -12.99 0.62
C LEU A 281 6.92 -12.58 2.09
N ASP A 282 6.75 -13.53 3.01
CA ASP A 282 6.77 -13.28 4.46
C ASP A 282 8.16 -12.97 5.00
N ASP A 283 9.22 -13.40 4.32
CA ASP A 283 10.61 -13.07 4.66
C ASP A 283 11.28 -12.22 3.59
N SER A 284 10.79 -11.01 3.44
CA SER A 284 11.32 -10.04 2.47
C SER A 284 12.80 -9.70 2.69
N ALA A 285 13.31 -9.87 3.92
CA ALA A 285 14.72 -9.62 4.23
C ALA A 285 15.62 -10.72 3.67
N HIS A 286 15.19 -11.97 3.79
CA HIS A 286 15.88 -13.11 3.19
C HIS A 286 15.88 -13.01 1.65
N VAL A 287 14.73 -12.70 1.06
CA VAL A 287 14.63 -12.52 -0.39
C VAL A 287 15.61 -11.47 -0.90
N LEU A 288 15.69 -10.31 -0.26
CA LEU A 288 16.63 -9.25 -0.67
C LEU A 288 18.10 -9.66 -0.52
N ARG A 289 18.45 -10.43 0.51
CA ARG A 289 19.81 -10.98 0.64
C ARG A 289 20.14 -11.96 -0.47
N THR A 290 19.25 -12.89 -0.76
CA THR A 290 19.43 -13.88 -1.84
C THR A 290 19.57 -13.19 -3.19
N LEU A 291 18.75 -12.16 -3.47
CA LEU A 291 18.90 -11.36 -4.68
C LEU A 291 20.26 -10.68 -4.78
N GLN A 292 20.80 -10.14 -3.68
CA GLN A 292 22.12 -9.54 -3.65
C GLN A 292 23.25 -10.56 -3.83
N GLU A 293 23.08 -11.79 -3.38
CA GLU A 293 24.06 -12.88 -3.52
C GLU A 293 24.06 -13.46 -4.94
N THR A 294 22.90 -13.51 -5.61
CA THR A 294 22.73 -14.19 -6.89
C THR A 294 22.77 -13.28 -8.11
N LEU A 295 22.51 -11.99 -7.92
CA LEU A 295 22.43 -11.00 -9.00
C LEU A 295 23.49 -9.90 -8.81
N PRO A 296 23.87 -9.19 -9.89
CA PRO A 296 24.77 -8.06 -9.82
C PRO A 296 24.10 -6.82 -9.23
N VAL A 297 23.41 -6.98 -8.09
CA VAL A 297 22.73 -5.89 -7.40
C VAL A 297 23.32 -5.65 -6.01
N ARG A 298 23.18 -4.43 -5.54
CA ARG A 298 23.49 -3.98 -4.18
C ARG A 298 22.21 -3.59 -3.49
N VAL A 299 22.04 -4.06 -2.25
CA VAL A 299 20.92 -3.69 -1.38
C VAL A 299 21.46 -2.82 -0.25
N GLU A 300 21.09 -1.57 -0.23
CA GLU A 300 21.55 -0.59 0.75
C GLU A 300 20.38 -0.14 1.63
N GLN A 301 20.66 0.08 2.91
CA GLN A 301 19.70 0.61 3.87
C GLN A 301 20.28 1.88 4.49
N PRO A 302 20.29 3.01 3.76
CA PRO A 302 20.82 4.26 4.26
C PRO A 302 20.04 4.79 5.49
N LEU A 303 18.79 4.37 5.65
CA LEU A 303 17.93 4.68 6.80
C LEU A 303 17.14 3.43 7.22
N PRO A 304 16.72 3.28 8.49
CA PRO A 304 16.05 2.08 9.00
C PRO A 304 14.77 1.66 8.23
N LEU A 305 14.08 2.61 7.60
CA LEU A 305 12.85 2.36 6.83
C LEU A 305 13.03 2.64 5.32
N TRP A 306 14.25 2.79 4.86
CA TRP A 306 14.57 3.05 3.46
C TRP A 306 15.52 1.99 2.93
N THR A 307 15.06 1.23 1.97
CA THR A 307 15.88 0.22 1.28
C THR A 307 15.94 0.56 -0.20
N GLN A 308 17.14 0.56 -0.76
CA GLN A 308 17.40 0.78 -2.17
C GLN A 308 18.11 -0.42 -2.78
N VAL A 309 17.62 -0.85 -3.93
CA VAL A 309 18.25 -1.88 -4.77
C VAL A 309 18.78 -1.19 -6.03
N SER A 310 20.09 -1.34 -6.30
CA SER A 310 20.76 -0.76 -7.48
C SER A 310 21.70 -1.79 -8.10
N LEU A 311 22.16 -1.56 -9.31
CA LEU A 311 23.27 -2.36 -9.88
C LEU A 311 24.55 -2.13 -9.05
N ARG A 312 25.42 -3.17 -9.02
CA ARG A 312 26.76 -3.06 -8.46
C ARG A 312 27.66 -2.20 -9.32
#